data_9603e8f45668da4a6434743a6398622e
#
_entry.id   9603e8f45668da4a6434743a6398622e
#
_cell.length_a   1.000
_cell.length_b   1.000
_cell.length_c   1.000
_cell.angle_alpha   90.00
_cell.angle_beta   90.00
_cell.angle_gamma   90.00
#
_symmetry.space_group_name_H-M   'P 1'
#
loop_
_entity.id
_entity.type
_entity.pdbx_description
1 polymer ?
#
loop_
_entity_poly.entity_id
_entity_poly.type
_entity_poly.pdbx_seq_one_letter_code
_entity_poly.pdbx_strand_id
1 'polypeptide(L)'
;IQQELVRKYPNLKLEVLIGSVRNTSRIESVMEHYRPDVVFHAAAHKHVPLMEDSPNEAIKNNVFGTYKTARAADKYGVKKFVLISTDKAVNPTNIMGASKRMCEMIVQTFSKYSRTEYVIVRFGNVLGSNGSVIPLFKKQMEAGGPVTVTHPDIIRYFMTIPEAVSLVLQAGAYAHGGEIFVLDMGEPVK
;
A
#
# COMPACT_ATOMS: atom_id res chain seq x y z
N ILE A 1 -1.45 1.13 -18.12
CA ILE A 1 -2.06 0.00 -17.38
C ILE A 1 -3.37 -0.43 -18.04
N GLN A 2 -4.44 0.40 -18.14
CA GLN A 2 -5.72 0.01 -18.73
C GLN A 2 -5.57 -0.57 -20.14
N GLN A 3 -4.95 0.18 -21.06
CA GLN A 3 -4.73 -0.26 -22.44
C GLN A 3 -3.89 -1.54 -22.52
N GLU A 4 -2.92 -1.70 -21.65
CA GLU A 4 -2.07 -2.87 -21.56
C GLU A 4 -2.85 -4.10 -21.10
N LEU A 5 -3.66 -3.96 -20.04
CA LEU A 5 -4.49 -5.04 -19.53
C LEU A 5 -5.55 -5.50 -20.52
N VAL A 6 -6.26 -4.58 -21.16
CA VAL A 6 -7.28 -4.91 -22.17
C VAL A 6 -6.65 -5.61 -23.37
N ARG A 7 -5.46 -5.16 -23.80
CA ARG A 7 -4.75 -5.82 -24.92
C ARG A 7 -4.27 -7.22 -24.57
N LYS A 8 -3.76 -7.42 -23.34
CA LYS A 8 -3.23 -8.71 -22.89
C LYS A 8 -4.34 -9.70 -22.49
N TYR A 9 -5.45 -9.18 -21.99
CA TYR A 9 -6.57 -9.96 -21.48
C TYR A 9 -7.91 -9.42 -22.03
N PRO A 10 -8.26 -9.73 -23.30
CA PRO A 10 -9.44 -9.14 -23.97
C PRO A 10 -10.78 -9.44 -23.29
N ASN A 11 -10.87 -10.55 -22.57
CA ASN A 11 -12.08 -10.98 -21.87
C ASN A 11 -12.14 -10.50 -20.41
N LEU A 12 -11.16 -9.73 -19.94
CA LEU A 12 -11.14 -9.18 -18.59
C LEU A 12 -12.23 -8.11 -18.45
N LYS A 13 -13.14 -8.32 -17.53
CA LYS A 13 -14.10 -7.29 -17.11
C LYS A 13 -13.38 -6.27 -16.23
N LEU A 14 -12.89 -5.22 -16.85
CA LEU A 14 -12.11 -4.17 -16.21
C LEU A 14 -12.89 -2.86 -16.20
N GLU A 15 -13.20 -2.39 -14.99
CA GLU A 15 -13.76 -1.06 -14.76
C GLU A 15 -12.69 -0.14 -14.15
N VAL A 16 -12.43 0.99 -14.79
CA VAL A 16 -11.46 1.98 -14.32
C VAL A 16 -12.19 3.20 -13.77
N LEU A 17 -12.04 3.42 -12.48
CA LEU A 17 -12.75 4.47 -11.76
C LEU A 17 -11.74 5.50 -11.21
N ILE A 18 -12.09 6.78 -11.36
CA ILE A 18 -11.34 7.87 -10.73
C ILE A 18 -12.02 8.26 -9.42
N GLY A 19 -11.22 8.39 -8.38
CA GLY A 19 -11.69 8.81 -7.07
C GLY A 19 -10.55 8.97 -6.07
N SER A 20 -10.84 9.64 -4.98
CA SER A 20 -9.92 9.76 -3.84
C SER A 20 -10.47 8.97 -2.66
N VAL A 21 -9.61 8.23 -1.98
CA VAL A 21 -9.93 7.53 -0.71
C VAL A 21 -10.34 8.50 0.40
N ARG A 22 -10.08 9.78 0.24
CA ARG A 22 -10.53 10.87 1.14
C ARG A 22 -12.02 11.19 0.99
N ASN A 23 -12.62 10.83 -0.15
CA ASN A 23 -14.03 11.12 -0.44
C ASN A 23 -14.92 9.94 -0.04
N THR A 24 -15.61 10.09 1.08
CA THR A 24 -16.48 9.05 1.65
C THR A 24 -17.60 8.66 0.70
N SER A 25 -18.32 9.62 0.12
CA SER A 25 -19.45 9.33 -0.78
C SER A 25 -19.02 8.59 -2.03
N ARG A 26 -17.84 8.95 -2.59
CA ARG A 26 -17.28 8.22 -3.75
C ARG A 26 -16.93 6.78 -3.41
N ILE A 27 -16.26 6.53 -2.28
CA ILE A 27 -15.91 5.18 -1.85
C ILE A 27 -17.17 4.35 -1.57
N GLU A 28 -18.13 4.92 -0.85
CA GLU A 28 -19.40 4.23 -0.55
C GLU A 28 -20.17 3.89 -1.83
N SER A 29 -20.29 4.85 -2.77
CA SER A 29 -20.95 4.61 -4.06
C SER A 29 -20.30 3.47 -4.86
N VAL A 30 -18.97 3.40 -4.89
CA VAL A 30 -18.24 2.31 -5.57
C VAL A 30 -18.51 0.96 -4.88
N MET A 31 -18.38 0.90 -3.55
CA MET A 31 -18.62 -0.34 -2.79
C MET A 31 -20.06 -0.82 -2.91
N GLU A 32 -21.01 0.10 -2.90
CA GLU A 32 -22.44 -0.20 -3.05
C GLU A 32 -22.77 -0.77 -4.42
N HIS A 33 -22.24 -0.14 -5.47
CA HIS A 33 -22.54 -0.51 -6.85
C HIS A 33 -21.86 -1.84 -7.26
N TYR A 34 -20.57 -1.99 -6.96
CA TYR A 34 -19.80 -3.14 -7.44
C TYR A 34 -19.77 -4.32 -6.48
N ARG A 35 -20.06 -4.12 -5.19
CA ARG A 35 -20.04 -5.16 -4.16
C ARG A 35 -18.83 -6.08 -4.26
N PRO A 36 -17.60 -5.55 -4.21
CA PRO A 36 -16.41 -6.36 -4.41
C PRO A 36 -16.27 -7.43 -3.30
N ASP A 37 -15.84 -8.62 -3.68
CA ASP A 37 -15.51 -9.68 -2.71
C ASP A 37 -14.20 -9.37 -1.96
N VAL A 38 -13.22 -8.78 -2.65
CA VAL A 38 -11.89 -8.50 -2.12
C VAL A 38 -11.49 -7.06 -2.43
N VAL A 39 -10.91 -6.39 -1.44
CA VAL A 39 -10.32 -5.05 -1.58
C VAL A 39 -8.84 -5.10 -1.25
N PHE A 40 -7.99 -4.74 -2.20
CA PHE A 40 -6.58 -4.45 -1.96
C PHE A 40 -6.38 -2.95 -1.81
N HIS A 41 -6.10 -2.50 -0.58
CA HIS A 41 -5.96 -1.09 -0.26
C HIS A 41 -4.48 -0.68 -0.29
N ALA A 42 -4.06 -0.13 -1.43
CA ALA A 42 -2.69 0.36 -1.64
C ALA A 42 -2.61 1.90 -1.72
N ALA A 43 -3.71 2.61 -1.50
CA ALA A 43 -3.76 4.06 -1.59
C ALA A 43 -3.04 4.71 -0.40
N ALA A 44 -1.88 5.31 -0.65
CA ALA A 44 -1.11 6.02 0.37
C ALA A 44 -0.16 7.05 -0.25
N HIS A 45 0.12 8.12 0.48
CA HIS A 45 1.30 8.96 0.27
C HIS A 45 2.48 8.27 0.95
N LYS A 46 3.51 7.89 0.17
CA LYS A 46 4.63 7.06 0.64
C LYS A 46 5.98 7.78 0.73
N HIS A 47 6.10 8.97 0.12
CA HIS A 47 7.36 9.68 0.03
C HIS A 47 7.71 10.30 1.38
N VAL A 48 8.73 9.77 2.07
CA VAL A 48 9.06 10.15 3.44
C VAL A 48 9.33 11.65 3.59
N PRO A 49 10.28 12.29 2.84
CA PRO A 49 10.52 13.71 2.99
C PRO A 49 9.27 14.58 2.78
N LEU A 50 8.48 14.32 1.75
CA LEU A 50 7.25 15.09 1.50
C LEU A 50 6.21 14.94 2.62
N MET A 51 6.21 13.82 3.33
CA MET A 51 5.30 13.63 4.46
C MET A 51 5.79 14.31 5.72
N GLU A 52 7.09 14.48 5.91
CA GLU A 52 7.63 15.34 6.96
C GLU A 52 7.23 16.81 6.75
N ASP A 53 7.32 17.29 5.50
CA ASP A 53 6.91 18.66 5.15
C ASP A 53 5.38 18.87 5.18
N SER A 54 4.60 17.79 5.03
CA SER A 54 3.14 17.85 4.92
C SER A 54 2.43 16.77 5.75
N PRO A 55 2.62 16.75 7.08
CA PRO A 55 2.10 15.69 7.95
C PRO A 55 0.58 15.58 7.93
N ASN A 56 -0.12 16.70 7.83
CA ASN A 56 -1.58 16.72 7.74
C ASN A 56 -2.11 15.97 6.50
N GLU A 57 -1.41 16.05 5.38
CA GLU A 57 -1.79 15.34 4.17
C GLU A 57 -1.54 13.83 4.30
N ALA A 58 -0.46 13.42 4.98
CA ALA A 58 -0.25 12.02 5.35
C ALA A 58 -1.42 11.47 6.18
N ILE A 59 -1.84 12.19 7.21
CA ILE A 59 -2.97 11.80 8.07
C ILE A 59 -4.28 11.75 7.28
N LYS A 60 -4.60 12.80 6.52
CA LYS A 60 -5.85 12.86 5.74
C LYS A 60 -5.94 11.75 4.69
N ASN A 61 -4.86 11.50 3.98
CA ASN A 61 -4.86 10.50 2.92
C ASN A 61 -4.67 9.08 3.44
N ASN A 62 -3.64 8.84 4.24
CA ASN A 62 -3.30 7.50 4.68
C ASN A 62 -4.25 7.02 5.78
N VAL A 63 -4.38 7.78 6.86
CA VAL A 63 -5.16 7.36 8.04
C VAL A 63 -6.65 7.44 7.77
N PHE A 64 -7.17 8.64 7.47
CA PHE A 64 -8.61 8.79 7.20
C PHE A 64 -9.05 8.08 5.92
N GLY A 65 -8.19 8.03 4.89
CA GLY A 65 -8.47 7.26 3.68
C GLY A 65 -8.63 5.78 3.97
N THR A 66 -7.72 5.18 4.75
CA THR A 66 -7.82 3.79 5.18
C THR A 66 -9.07 3.55 6.04
N TYR A 67 -9.35 4.42 7.02
CA TYR A 67 -10.54 4.32 7.84
C TYR A 67 -11.83 4.31 7.01
N LYS A 68 -11.96 5.26 6.07
CA LYS A 68 -13.15 5.39 5.21
C LYS A 68 -13.33 4.17 4.32
N THR A 69 -12.23 3.67 3.74
CA THR A 69 -12.28 2.50 2.85
C THR A 69 -12.59 1.23 3.64
N ALA A 70 -11.96 1.04 4.81
CA ALA A 70 -12.24 -0.10 5.68
C ALA A 70 -13.69 -0.09 6.19
N ARG A 71 -14.18 1.08 6.64
CA ARG A 71 -15.58 1.23 7.06
C ARG A 71 -16.57 0.92 5.93
N ALA A 72 -16.28 1.36 4.72
CA ALA A 72 -17.13 1.05 3.57
C ALA A 72 -17.09 -0.45 3.23
N ALA A 73 -15.92 -1.09 3.33
CA ALA A 73 -15.78 -2.53 3.15
C ALA A 73 -16.65 -3.32 4.14
N ASP A 74 -16.61 -2.95 5.42
CA ASP A 74 -17.47 -3.52 6.46
C ASP A 74 -18.96 -3.30 6.16
N LYS A 75 -19.36 -2.04 5.91
CA LYS A 75 -20.74 -1.65 5.62
C LYS A 75 -21.36 -2.42 4.45
N TYR A 76 -20.59 -2.64 3.39
CA TYR A 76 -21.08 -3.25 2.15
C TYR A 76 -20.74 -4.75 2.02
N GLY A 77 -20.22 -5.37 3.07
CA GLY A 77 -20.05 -6.81 3.17
C GLY A 77 -18.94 -7.38 2.30
N VAL A 78 -17.85 -6.63 2.13
CA VAL A 78 -16.62 -7.14 1.51
C VAL A 78 -16.13 -8.35 2.29
N LYS A 79 -15.79 -9.44 1.62
CA LYS A 79 -15.32 -10.67 2.29
C LYS A 79 -13.92 -10.48 2.86
N LYS A 80 -13.02 -9.84 2.10
CA LYS A 80 -11.61 -9.70 2.49
C LYS A 80 -11.06 -8.31 2.16
N PHE A 81 -10.38 -7.71 3.13
CA PHE A 81 -9.71 -6.41 2.99
C PHE A 81 -8.22 -6.55 3.29
N VAL A 82 -7.38 -6.31 2.30
CA VAL A 82 -5.91 -6.44 2.41
C VAL A 82 -5.28 -5.04 2.41
N LEU A 83 -4.72 -4.64 3.55
CA LEU A 83 -3.96 -3.40 3.68
C LEU A 83 -2.51 -3.63 3.25
N ILE A 84 -2.07 -2.89 2.25
CA ILE A 84 -0.64 -2.81 1.89
C ILE A 84 0.05 -1.88 2.88
N SER A 85 0.97 -2.44 3.69
CA SER A 85 1.76 -1.72 4.67
C SER A 85 3.26 -1.77 4.34
N THR A 86 4.11 -1.41 5.29
CA THR A 86 5.55 -1.23 5.09
C THR A 86 6.32 -1.63 6.33
N ASP A 87 7.59 -1.99 6.16
CA ASP A 87 8.58 -2.14 7.23
C ASP A 87 8.71 -0.89 8.12
N LYS A 88 8.50 0.29 7.56
CA LYS A 88 8.58 1.59 8.25
C LYS A 88 7.44 1.85 9.24
N ALA A 89 6.41 0.99 9.25
CA ALA A 89 5.36 0.99 10.26
C ALA A 89 5.79 0.29 11.57
N VAL A 90 6.94 -0.41 11.55
CA VAL A 90 7.54 -1.04 12.73
C VAL A 90 8.45 -0.02 13.42
N ASN A 91 8.11 0.37 14.67
CA ASN A 91 8.83 1.41 15.41
C ASN A 91 9.08 2.67 14.56
N PRO A 92 8.03 3.36 14.12
CA PRO A 92 8.14 4.42 13.12
C PRO A 92 8.95 5.61 13.64
N THR A 93 9.92 6.04 12.84
CA THR A 93 10.79 7.19 13.11
C THR A 93 10.46 8.38 12.23
N ASN A 94 9.41 8.30 11.43
CA ASN A 94 8.97 9.33 10.49
C ASN A 94 7.45 9.33 10.32
N ILE A 95 6.91 10.46 9.86
CA ILE A 95 5.46 10.70 9.70
C ILE A 95 4.80 9.65 8.77
N MET A 96 5.45 9.30 7.66
CA MET A 96 4.91 8.30 6.74
C MET A 96 4.76 6.95 7.43
N GLY A 97 5.79 6.46 8.12
CA GLY A 97 5.75 5.22 8.89
C GLY A 97 4.71 5.26 10.01
N ALA A 98 4.64 6.37 10.77
CA ALA A 98 3.64 6.57 11.82
C ALA A 98 2.21 6.55 11.26
N SER A 99 1.95 7.21 10.13
CA SER A 99 0.65 7.18 9.47
C SER A 99 0.26 5.76 9.02
N LYS A 100 1.20 4.97 8.50
CA LYS A 100 0.97 3.57 8.13
C LYS A 100 0.72 2.69 9.35
N ARG A 101 1.42 2.94 10.47
CA ARG A 101 1.14 2.25 11.74
C ARG A 101 -0.28 2.53 12.24
N MET A 102 -0.75 3.76 12.14
CA MET A 102 -2.14 4.11 12.45
C MET A 102 -3.14 3.39 11.52
N CYS A 103 -2.83 3.26 10.23
CA CYS A 103 -3.64 2.47 9.29
C CYS A 103 -3.77 1.01 9.75
N GLU A 104 -2.66 0.40 10.18
CA GLU A 104 -2.66 -0.97 10.70
C GLU A 104 -3.55 -1.10 11.95
N MET A 105 -3.45 -0.16 12.90
CA MET A 105 -4.29 -0.14 14.11
C MET A 105 -5.78 -0.03 13.77
N ILE A 106 -6.14 0.79 12.79
CA ILE A 106 -7.52 0.89 12.27
C ILE A 106 -7.99 -0.46 11.74
N VAL A 107 -7.22 -1.08 10.86
CA VAL A 107 -7.56 -2.37 10.25
C VAL A 107 -7.67 -3.47 11.31
N GLN A 108 -6.73 -3.53 12.26
CA GLN A 108 -6.79 -4.45 13.41
C GLN A 108 -8.02 -4.20 14.31
N THR A 109 -8.46 -2.95 14.42
CA THR A 109 -9.67 -2.63 15.17
C THR A 109 -10.91 -3.17 14.47
N PHE A 110 -11.03 -2.97 13.16
CA PHE A 110 -12.13 -3.54 12.37
C PHE A 110 -12.15 -5.07 12.42
N SER A 111 -11.00 -5.74 12.38
CA SER A 111 -10.93 -7.21 12.42
C SER A 111 -11.53 -7.84 13.69
N LYS A 112 -11.70 -7.07 14.78
CA LYS A 112 -12.24 -7.58 16.05
C LYS A 112 -13.76 -7.74 16.06
N TYR A 113 -14.49 -7.01 15.21
CA TYR A 113 -15.96 -6.99 15.25
C TYR A 113 -16.64 -7.11 13.89
N SER A 114 -15.90 -6.93 12.80
CA SER A 114 -16.42 -7.05 11.44
C SER A 114 -16.46 -8.52 10.98
N ARG A 115 -17.36 -8.80 10.06
CA ARG A 115 -17.38 -10.07 9.32
C ARG A 115 -16.40 -10.09 8.15
N THR A 116 -15.89 -8.94 7.76
CA THR A 116 -14.83 -8.81 6.75
C THR A 116 -13.51 -9.31 7.35
N GLU A 117 -12.80 -10.18 6.65
CA GLU A 117 -11.47 -10.62 7.03
C GLU A 117 -10.47 -9.51 6.70
N TYR A 118 -10.00 -8.81 7.73
CA TYR A 118 -9.01 -7.74 7.60
C TYR A 118 -7.60 -8.27 7.77
N VAL A 119 -6.75 -7.96 6.80
CA VAL A 119 -5.38 -8.46 6.70
C VAL A 119 -4.41 -7.33 6.43
N ILE A 120 -3.23 -7.42 7.00
CA ILE A 120 -2.14 -6.48 6.79
C ILE A 120 -0.95 -7.20 6.18
N VAL A 121 -0.33 -6.61 5.16
CA VAL A 121 0.89 -7.14 4.56
C VAL A 121 1.99 -6.09 4.64
N ARG A 122 3.08 -6.41 5.32
CA ARG A 122 4.27 -5.57 5.48
C ARG A 122 5.39 -6.06 4.59
N PHE A 123 6.01 -5.15 3.87
CA PHE A 123 7.26 -5.39 3.14
C PHE A 123 8.10 -4.11 3.03
N GLY A 124 9.36 -4.27 2.65
CA GLY A 124 10.33 -3.18 2.52
C GLY A 124 10.27 -2.47 1.16
N ASN A 125 11.43 -2.20 0.57
CA ASN A 125 11.47 -1.45 -0.68
C ASN A 125 11.19 -2.36 -1.88
N VAL A 126 10.48 -1.80 -2.86
CA VAL A 126 10.18 -2.47 -4.12
C VAL A 126 10.95 -1.79 -5.25
N LEU A 127 11.77 -2.58 -5.96
CA LEU A 127 12.62 -2.13 -7.05
C LEU A 127 11.78 -1.51 -8.18
N GLY A 128 12.24 -0.35 -8.68
CA GLY A 128 11.59 0.32 -9.81
C GLY A 128 10.22 0.95 -9.50
N SER A 129 9.79 0.98 -8.24
CA SER A 129 8.55 1.67 -7.85
C SER A 129 8.67 3.19 -8.02
N ASN A 130 7.55 3.85 -8.38
CA ASN A 130 7.52 5.30 -8.57
C ASN A 130 8.04 6.06 -7.34
N GLY A 131 8.94 7.04 -7.58
CA GLY A 131 9.58 7.82 -6.52
C GLY A 131 10.57 7.03 -5.65
N SER A 132 11.02 5.84 -6.10
CA SER A 132 12.06 5.08 -5.42
C SER A 132 13.46 5.59 -5.79
N VAL A 133 14.45 5.15 -5.02
CA VAL A 133 15.84 5.59 -5.16
C VAL A 133 16.49 5.22 -6.52
N ILE A 134 16.13 4.07 -7.09
CA ILE A 134 16.73 3.61 -8.36
C ILE A 134 16.44 4.53 -9.55
N PRO A 135 15.20 4.96 -9.83
CA PRO A 135 14.96 5.98 -10.83
C PRO A 135 15.69 7.32 -10.58
N LEU A 136 15.86 7.70 -9.31
CA LEU A 136 16.62 8.88 -8.95
C LEU A 136 18.11 8.71 -9.31
N PHE A 137 18.71 7.59 -8.92
CA PHE A 137 20.11 7.27 -9.22
C PHE A 137 20.38 7.26 -10.73
N LYS A 138 19.48 6.63 -11.52
CA LYS A 138 19.60 6.64 -12.98
C LYS A 138 19.64 8.07 -13.54
N LYS A 139 18.73 8.94 -13.12
CA LYS A 139 18.73 10.36 -13.53
C LYS A 139 19.99 11.10 -13.13
N GLN A 140 20.52 10.86 -11.94
CA GLN A 140 21.77 11.48 -11.47
C GLN A 140 22.97 11.00 -12.32
N MET A 141 23.05 9.71 -12.64
CA MET A 141 24.10 9.17 -13.53
C MET A 141 24.00 9.73 -14.94
N GLU A 142 22.79 9.78 -15.52
CA GLU A 142 22.52 10.36 -16.84
C GLU A 142 22.91 11.84 -16.91
N ALA A 143 22.78 12.58 -15.79
CA ALA A 143 23.20 13.97 -15.66
C ALA A 143 24.71 14.15 -15.42
N GLY A 144 25.49 13.07 -15.37
CA GLY A 144 26.94 13.10 -15.13
C GLY A 144 27.36 13.46 -13.72
N GLY A 145 26.42 13.52 -12.77
CA GLY A 145 26.68 13.87 -11.38
C GLY A 145 26.87 12.66 -10.47
N PRO A 146 27.37 12.88 -9.26
CA PRO A 146 27.48 11.81 -8.29
C PRO A 146 26.10 11.31 -7.84
N VAL A 147 26.03 10.03 -7.48
CA VAL A 147 24.84 9.42 -6.86
C VAL A 147 24.78 9.87 -5.40
N THR A 148 23.61 10.35 -4.97
CA THR A 148 23.40 10.83 -3.60
C THR A 148 23.04 9.66 -2.68
N VAL A 149 23.92 9.35 -1.72
CA VAL A 149 23.69 8.33 -0.69
C VAL A 149 23.46 9.04 0.65
N THR A 150 22.36 8.70 1.32
CA THR A 150 21.96 9.34 2.59
C THR A 150 22.96 9.04 3.72
N HIS A 151 23.45 7.80 3.78
CA HIS A 151 24.43 7.36 4.76
C HIS A 151 25.21 6.17 4.22
N PRO A 152 26.54 6.05 4.43
CA PRO A 152 27.35 4.95 3.89
C PRO A 152 26.97 3.57 4.45
N ASP A 153 26.44 3.51 5.67
CA ASP A 153 26.05 2.27 6.33
C ASP A 153 24.54 1.98 6.25
N ILE A 154 23.83 2.64 5.36
CA ILE A 154 22.40 2.41 5.21
C ILE A 154 22.16 1.02 4.61
N ILE A 155 21.31 0.25 5.26
CA ILE A 155 20.90 -1.10 4.82
C ILE A 155 19.44 -1.06 4.43
N ARG A 156 19.10 -1.71 3.32
CA ARG A 156 17.73 -1.85 2.84
C ARG A 156 17.50 -3.24 2.31
N TYR A 157 16.25 -3.69 2.45
CA TYR A 157 15.75 -4.89 1.80
C TYR A 157 15.02 -4.50 0.52
N PHE A 158 15.19 -5.31 -0.52
CA PHE A 158 14.55 -5.08 -1.81
C PHE A 158 13.89 -6.35 -2.33
N MET A 159 12.75 -6.16 -2.99
CA MET A 159 12.13 -7.19 -3.82
C MET A 159 11.63 -6.58 -5.13
N THR A 160 11.35 -7.41 -6.11
CA THR A 160 10.76 -6.98 -7.38
C THR A 160 9.25 -6.75 -7.24
N ILE A 161 8.67 -5.97 -8.16
CA ILE A 161 7.20 -5.78 -8.20
C ILE A 161 6.45 -7.11 -8.35
N PRO A 162 6.82 -8.03 -9.28
CA PRO A 162 6.16 -9.32 -9.41
C PRO A 162 6.20 -10.17 -8.13
N GLU A 163 7.34 -10.22 -7.43
CA GLU A 163 7.45 -10.91 -6.14
C GLU A 163 6.52 -10.32 -5.09
N ALA A 164 6.56 -8.99 -4.90
CA ALA A 164 5.70 -8.30 -3.96
C ALA A 164 4.21 -8.58 -4.24
N VAL A 165 3.79 -8.49 -5.50
CA VAL A 165 2.40 -8.76 -5.91
C VAL A 165 2.02 -10.21 -5.64
N SER A 166 2.87 -11.18 -6.02
CA SER A 166 2.61 -12.60 -5.79
C SER A 166 2.42 -12.90 -4.30
N LEU A 167 3.31 -12.40 -3.45
CA LEU A 167 3.25 -12.62 -2.00
C LEU A 167 2.05 -11.91 -1.35
N VAL A 168 1.69 -10.72 -1.81
CA VAL A 168 0.47 -10.02 -1.35
C VAL A 168 -0.80 -10.80 -1.70
N LEU A 169 -0.88 -11.35 -2.91
CA LEU A 169 -2.00 -12.19 -3.32
C LEU A 169 -2.08 -13.48 -2.49
N GLN A 170 -0.94 -14.12 -2.24
CA GLN A 170 -0.85 -15.32 -1.39
C GLN A 170 -1.25 -15.01 0.06
N ALA A 171 -0.73 -13.93 0.65
CA ALA A 171 -1.12 -13.50 1.98
C ALA A 171 -2.64 -13.24 2.06
N GLY A 172 -3.20 -12.56 1.05
CA GLY A 172 -4.64 -12.37 0.94
C GLY A 172 -5.42 -13.69 0.83
N ALA A 173 -4.90 -14.71 0.15
CA ALA A 173 -5.55 -16.00 0.01
C ALA A 173 -5.50 -16.82 1.30
N TYR A 174 -4.37 -16.84 1.99
CA TYR A 174 -4.16 -17.65 3.22
C TYR A 174 -4.75 -17.04 4.48
N ALA A 175 -5.02 -15.76 4.49
CA ALA A 175 -5.48 -15.06 5.68
C ALA A 175 -6.89 -15.47 6.09
N HIS A 176 -7.10 -15.49 7.40
CA HIS A 176 -8.39 -15.74 8.05
C HIS A 176 -8.94 -14.53 8.83
N GLY A 177 -8.22 -13.39 8.78
CA GLY A 177 -8.57 -12.12 9.40
C GLY A 177 -7.82 -11.84 10.71
N GLY A 178 -7.29 -10.61 10.80
CA GLY A 178 -6.52 -10.13 11.96
C GLY A 178 -5.01 -10.29 11.85
N GLU A 179 -4.52 -11.05 10.85
CA GLU A 179 -3.08 -11.31 10.69
C GLU A 179 -2.32 -10.13 10.12
N ILE A 180 -1.05 -10.05 10.53
CA ILE A 180 -0.04 -9.20 9.91
C ILE A 180 1.00 -10.13 9.27
N PHE A 181 0.98 -10.24 7.95
CA PHE A 181 2.01 -10.94 7.20
C PHE A 181 3.23 -10.03 7.02
N VAL A 182 4.39 -10.54 7.37
CA VAL A 182 5.68 -9.89 7.08
C VAL A 182 6.33 -10.70 5.97
N LEU A 183 6.54 -10.06 4.81
CA LEU A 183 7.12 -10.75 3.68
C LEU A 183 8.62 -10.95 3.89
N ASP A 184 9.11 -12.14 3.56
CA ASP A 184 10.54 -12.40 3.51
C ASP A 184 11.15 -11.59 2.36
N MET A 185 12.08 -10.72 2.70
CA MET A 185 12.74 -9.81 1.76
C MET A 185 14.11 -10.33 1.29
N GLY A 186 14.50 -11.53 1.70
CA GLY A 186 15.81 -12.08 1.41
C GLY A 186 16.95 -11.34 2.13
N GLU A 187 18.14 -11.31 1.51
CA GLU A 187 19.32 -10.72 2.09
C GLU A 187 19.29 -9.17 2.05
N PRO A 188 19.82 -8.52 3.10
CA PRO A 188 19.93 -7.07 3.16
C PRO A 188 21.01 -6.56 2.19
N VAL A 189 20.74 -5.42 1.55
CA VAL A 189 21.66 -4.74 0.64
C VAL A 189 22.16 -3.45 1.30
N LYS A 190 23.50 -3.27 1.30
CA LYS A 190 24.17 -2.07 1.80
C LYS A 190 24.24 -0.97 0.72
#